data_0455235d718e434bbee21fad3ce8c70d
#
_entry.id   0455235d718e434bbee21fad3ce8c70d
#
_cell.length_a   1.000
_cell.length_b   1.000
_cell.length_c   1.000
_cell.angle_alpha   90.00
_cell.angle_beta   90.00
_cell.angle_gamma   90.00
#
_symmetry.space_group_name_H-M   'P 1'
#
loop_
_entity.id
_entity.type
_entity.pdbx_description
1 polymer ?
#
loop_
_entity_poly.entity_id
_entity_poly.type
_entity_poly.pdbx_seq_one_letter_code
_entity_poly.pdbx_strand_id
1 'polypeptide(L)'
;MNDLSFSVDGPGEIIGVGNGNPSSHEPEVFIDSYFFAKISGLKELTVNNLQKRPETALHYNYTSWIPAFSNEPKDWLEYTDTLKVIRGVFTIDCLTESTIVTLFAKSILDNQSIFVNGHLLQANLPQSDKLPSVEIPKSYLNQGINEFAVTGQKLHRPNQWDFPNQDPGVVQIIHKAPKITRNLFNGYAQVLVRITDSSSPTTIRATAEGLPAVELEINK
;
A
#
# COMPACT_ATOMS: atom_id res chain seq x y z
N MET A 1 -7.33 -10.52 34.22
CA MET A 1 -6.17 -10.17 33.35
C MET A 1 -6.31 -8.68 33.11
N ASN A 2 -5.33 -7.88 33.47
CA ASN A 2 -5.48 -6.41 33.37
C ASN A 2 -4.83 -5.96 32.09
N ASP A 3 -5.65 -5.71 31.07
CA ASP A 3 -5.19 -5.10 29.82
C ASP A 3 -4.91 -3.62 30.05
N LEU A 4 -3.69 -3.21 29.72
CA LEU A 4 -3.31 -1.82 29.73
C LEU A 4 -3.46 -1.25 28.32
N SER A 5 -4.25 -0.19 28.18
CA SER A 5 -4.44 0.53 26.93
C SER A 5 -3.56 1.76 26.91
N PHE A 6 -2.90 2.00 25.76
CA PHE A 6 -2.07 3.18 25.52
C PHE A 6 -2.70 4.08 24.46
N SER A 7 -2.55 5.38 24.63
CA SER A 7 -2.86 6.38 23.62
C SER A 7 -1.83 7.50 23.63
N VAL A 8 -1.69 8.18 22.53
CA VAL A 8 -0.81 9.35 22.37
C VAL A 8 -1.65 10.50 21.85
N ASP A 9 -1.50 11.67 22.45
CA ASP A 9 -2.05 12.93 22.00
C ASP A 9 -0.91 13.89 21.68
N GLY A 10 -1.03 14.63 20.57
CA GLY A 10 0.06 15.46 20.05
C GLY A 10 0.90 14.78 18.95
N PRO A 11 2.06 15.37 18.57
CA PRO A 11 2.87 14.93 17.44
C PRO A 11 3.72 13.70 17.76
N GLY A 12 3.08 12.61 18.10
CA GLY A 12 3.71 11.33 18.41
C GLY A 12 2.92 10.14 17.89
N GLU A 13 3.59 9.03 17.69
CA GLU A 13 2.95 7.77 17.33
C GLU A 13 3.51 6.61 18.16
N ILE A 14 2.66 5.68 18.54
CA ILE A 14 3.08 4.45 19.18
C ILE A 14 3.62 3.51 18.11
N ILE A 15 4.89 3.15 18.21
CA ILE A 15 5.58 2.27 17.26
C ILE A 15 5.78 0.85 17.79
N GLY A 16 5.51 0.62 19.06
CA GLY A 16 5.57 -0.71 19.65
C GLY A 16 5.09 -0.74 21.09
N VAL A 17 4.70 -1.91 21.55
CA VAL A 17 4.45 -2.20 22.96
C VAL A 17 4.98 -3.57 23.31
N GLY A 18 5.33 -3.75 24.58
CA GLY A 18 5.80 -5.01 25.12
C GLY A 18 5.42 -5.14 26.59
N ASN A 19 5.61 -6.31 27.14
CA ASN A 19 5.47 -6.56 28.57
C ASN A 19 6.63 -7.34 29.17
N GLY A 20 7.67 -7.61 28.36
CA GLY A 20 8.84 -8.36 28.80
C GLY A 20 8.58 -9.86 29.00
N ASN A 21 7.43 -10.38 28.66
CA ASN A 21 7.12 -11.81 28.72
C ASN A 21 7.69 -12.52 27.48
N PRO A 22 8.72 -13.38 27.61
CA PRO A 22 9.33 -14.06 26.47
C PRO A 22 8.41 -15.12 25.84
N SER A 23 7.32 -15.48 26.49
CA SER A 23 6.31 -16.43 26.02
C SER A 23 5.03 -15.72 25.53
N SER A 24 5.04 -14.40 25.42
CA SER A 24 3.87 -13.68 24.90
C SER A 24 3.69 -13.92 23.41
N HIS A 25 2.47 -14.24 23.01
CA HIS A 25 2.04 -14.32 21.61
C HIS A 25 1.25 -13.08 21.19
N GLU A 26 1.20 -12.05 22.02
CA GLU A 26 0.56 -10.79 21.67
C GLU A 26 1.35 -10.09 20.56
N PRO A 27 0.69 -9.62 19.49
CA PRO A 27 1.36 -9.00 18.35
C PRO A 27 2.06 -7.71 18.77
N GLU A 28 3.26 -7.49 18.26
CA GLU A 28 4.02 -6.25 18.47
C GLU A 28 3.46 -5.09 17.65
N VAL A 29 2.78 -5.40 16.55
CA VAL A 29 2.15 -4.42 15.65
C VAL A 29 0.65 -4.48 15.80
N PHE A 30 0.02 -3.33 16.00
CA PHE A 30 -1.43 -3.22 16.21
C PHE A 30 -2.14 -3.15 14.87
N ILE A 31 -2.30 -4.31 14.28
CA ILE A 31 -3.11 -4.52 13.09
C ILE A 31 -4.38 -5.25 13.55
N ASP A 32 -5.54 -4.63 13.32
CA ASP A 32 -6.83 -5.29 13.51
C ASP A 32 -7.03 -6.35 12.45
N SER A 33 -6.77 -5.99 11.19
CA SER A 33 -6.87 -6.90 10.07
C SER A 33 -5.97 -6.45 8.92
N TYR A 34 -5.58 -7.40 8.06
CA TYR A 34 -4.92 -7.10 6.80
C TYR A 34 -5.46 -7.98 5.68
N PHE A 35 -5.51 -7.43 4.49
CA PHE A 35 -6.00 -8.09 3.30
C PHE A 35 -5.08 -7.82 2.13
N PHE A 36 -5.14 -8.70 1.13
CA PHE A 36 -4.51 -8.47 -0.15
C PHE A 36 -5.58 -8.39 -1.24
N ALA A 37 -5.73 -7.22 -1.85
CA ALA A 37 -6.59 -7.04 -3.00
C ALA A 37 -5.79 -7.27 -4.27
N LYS A 38 -6.31 -8.17 -5.12
CA LYS A 38 -5.72 -8.44 -6.44
C LYS A 38 -6.15 -7.36 -7.42
N ILE A 39 -5.20 -6.88 -8.24
CA ILE A 39 -5.51 -6.06 -9.40
C ILE A 39 -6.02 -7.00 -10.50
N SER A 40 -7.22 -6.73 -11.02
CA SER A 40 -7.95 -7.62 -11.94
C SER A 40 -8.56 -6.86 -13.10
N GLY A 41 -9.11 -7.59 -14.07
CA GLY A 41 -9.77 -7.00 -15.25
C GLY A 41 -8.80 -6.22 -16.13
N LEU A 42 -7.56 -6.66 -16.25
CA LEU A 42 -6.53 -5.96 -17.01
C LEU A 42 -6.89 -5.89 -18.49
N LYS A 43 -6.90 -4.66 -19.01
CA LYS A 43 -7.07 -4.36 -20.43
C LYS A 43 -5.98 -3.43 -20.91
N GLU A 44 -5.65 -3.49 -22.20
CA GLU A 44 -4.56 -2.72 -22.77
C GLU A 44 -4.96 -1.93 -24.01
N LEU A 45 -4.25 -0.83 -24.22
CA LEU A 45 -4.29 0.00 -25.43
C LEU A 45 -2.84 0.31 -25.86
N THR A 46 -2.56 0.13 -27.14
CA THR A 46 -1.33 0.62 -27.77
C THR A 46 -1.46 2.10 -28.11
N VAL A 47 -0.45 2.88 -27.80
CA VAL A 47 -0.44 4.33 -27.97
C VAL A 47 0.84 4.81 -28.68
N ASN A 48 0.80 6.01 -29.28
CA ASN A 48 1.92 6.54 -30.06
C ASN A 48 2.94 7.34 -29.19
N ASN A 49 2.51 7.81 -28.03
CA ASN A 49 3.39 8.50 -27.08
C ASN A 49 2.83 8.33 -25.66
N LEU A 50 3.62 8.64 -24.63
CA LEU A 50 3.21 8.55 -23.22
C LEU A 50 2.95 9.92 -22.57
N GLN A 51 3.05 11.01 -23.32
CA GLN A 51 2.83 12.36 -22.77
C GLN A 51 1.33 12.68 -22.73
N LYS A 52 0.88 13.28 -21.62
CA LYS A 52 -0.50 13.74 -21.42
C LYS A 52 -1.56 12.66 -21.76
N ARG A 53 -1.48 11.52 -21.07
CA ARG A 53 -2.38 10.39 -21.32
C ARG A 53 -3.73 10.54 -20.61
N PRO A 54 -4.78 10.99 -21.31
CA PRO A 54 -6.14 11.00 -20.75
C PRO A 54 -6.61 9.61 -20.35
N GLU A 55 -6.05 8.58 -20.96
CA GLU A 55 -6.36 7.17 -20.72
C GLU A 55 -6.00 6.70 -19.31
N THR A 56 -5.19 7.47 -18.56
CA THR A 56 -4.90 7.18 -17.15
C THR A 56 -5.85 7.88 -16.18
N ALA A 57 -6.70 8.79 -16.68
CA ALA A 57 -7.63 9.55 -15.85
C ALA A 57 -8.70 8.65 -15.21
N LEU A 58 -9.17 9.05 -14.03
CA LEU A 58 -10.29 8.41 -13.36
C LEU A 58 -11.54 8.40 -14.26
N HIS A 59 -12.27 7.29 -14.24
CA HIS A 59 -13.48 7.07 -15.05
C HIS A 59 -13.29 7.15 -16.56
N TYR A 60 -12.06 7.00 -17.05
CA TYR A 60 -11.86 6.87 -18.50
C TYR A 60 -12.53 5.59 -19.02
N ASN A 61 -13.31 5.72 -20.11
CA ASN A 61 -14.00 4.57 -20.68
C ASN A 61 -13.03 3.69 -21.49
N TYR A 62 -12.68 2.54 -20.96
CA TYR A 62 -11.81 1.54 -21.60
C TYR A 62 -12.52 0.21 -21.89
N THR A 63 -13.85 0.22 -22.00
CA THR A 63 -14.64 -1.00 -22.25
C THR A 63 -14.30 -1.67 -23.57
N SER A 64 -13.93 -0.90 -24.58
CA SER A 64 -13.54 -1.37 -25.93
C SER A 64 -12.10 -1.87 -26.03
N TRP A 65 -11.29 -1.70 -24.96
CA TRP A 65 -9.92 -2.17 -24.98
C TRP A 65 -9.85 -3.70 -24.96
N ILE A 66 -8.79 -4.24 -25.55
CA ILE A 66 -8.57 -5.68 -25.53
C ILE A 66 -8.07 -6.15 -24.15
N PRO A 67 -8.32 -7.41 -23.77
CA PRO A 67 -7.69 -7.97 -22.58
C PRO A 67 -6.17 -7.84 -22.67
N ALA A 68 -5.54 -7.39 -21.58
CA ALA A 68 -4.09 -7.23 -21.56
C ALA A 68 -3.39 -8.57 -21.82
N PHE A 69 -2.27 -8.51 -22.53
CA PHE A 69 -1.44 -9.66 -22.89
C PHE A 69 -2.10 -10.69 -23.83
N SER A 70 -3.31 -10.42 -24.36
CA SER A 70 -4.02 -11.36 -25.24
C SER A 70 -3.40 -11.49 -26.63
N ASN A 71 -2.72 -10.44 -27.10
CA ASN A 71 -2.08 -10.36 -28.41
C ASN A 71 -0.54 -10.41 -28.30
N GLU A 72 -0.01 -11.10 -27.33
CA GLU A 72 1.44 -11.31 -27.28
C GLU A 72 1.86 -12.12 -28.52
N PRO A 73 2.77 -11.58 -29.35
CA PRO A 73 3.23 -12.33 -30.52
C PRO A 73 3.86 -13.65 -30.08
N LYS A 74 3.52 -14.71 -30.78
CA LYS A 74 4.17 -16.03 -30.59
C LYS A 74 5.63 -16.01 -31.02
N ASP A 75 6.00 -15.04 -31.85
CA ASP A 75 7.37 -14.85 -32.32
C ASP A 75 8.15 -13.92 -31.40
N TRP A 76 9.11 -14.49 -30.75
CA TRP A 76 10.05 -13.90 -29.81
C TRP A 76 10.89 -12.76 -30.37
N LEU A 77 10.94 -12.61 -31.69
CA LEU A 77 11.84 -11.71 -32.41
C LEU A 77 11.22 -10.36 -32.76
N GLU A 78 9.92 -10.18 -32.60
CA GLU A 78 9.30 -8.87 -32.83
C GLU A 78 9.51 -7.94 -31.64
N TYR A 79 10.60 -7.26 -31.68
CA TYR A 79 10.85 -6.04 -30.93
C TYR A 79 9.93 -4.96 -31.45
N THR A 80 8.86 -4.72 -30.76
CA THR A 80 8.08 -3.51 -31.02
C THR A 80 8.36 -2.54 -29.89
N ASP A 81 8.92 -1.37 -30.20
CA ASP A 81 8.96 -0.20 -29.32
C ASP A 81 7.54 0.30 -29.03
N THR A 82 6.69 -0.64 -28.67
CA THR A 82 5.26 -0.41 -28.52
C THR A 82 4.99 0.19 -27.14
N LEU A 83 4.46 1.40 -27.16
CA LEU A 83 4.01 2.05 -25.94
C LEU A 83 2.61 1.59 -25.60
N LYS A 84 2.38 1.27 -24.33
CA LYS A 84 1.10 0.75 -23.85
C LYS A 84 0.56 1.51 -22.65
N VAL A 85 -0.75 1.53 -22.56
CA VAL A 85 -1.51 1.83 -21.33
C VAL A 85 -2.24 0.55 -20.95
N ILE A 86 -2.05 0.09 -19.73
CA ILE A 86 -2.77 -1.05 -19.17
C ILE A 86 -3.61 -0.54 -18.00
N ARG A 87 -4.87 -0.95 -17.93
CA ARG A 87 -5.78 -0.60 -16.83
C ARG A 87 -6.35 -1.85 -16.19
N GLY A 88 -6.69 -1.71 -14.92
CA GLY A 88 -7.37 -2.72 -14.13
C GLY A 88 -8.05 -2.09 -12.94
N VAL A 89 -8.60 -2.91 -12.06
CA VAL A 89 -9.27 -2.46 -10.84
C VAL A 89 -8.87 -3.31 -9.64
N PHE A 90 -8.94 -2.71 -8.46
CA PHE A 90 -8.91 -3.40 -7.16
C PHE A 90 -9.98 -2.82 -6.25
N THR A 91 -10.36 -3.57 -5.22
CA THR A 91 -11.45 -3.18 -4.32
C THR A 91 -10.93 -3.01 -2.90
N ILE A 92 -11.40 -1.96 -2.23
CA ILE A 92 -11.19 -1.70 -0.80
C ILE A 92 -12.56 -1.72 -0.13
N ASP A 93 -12.85 -2.76 0.65
CA ASP A 93 -14.16 -2.93 1.27
C ASP A 93 -14.43 -1.91 2.37
N CYS A 94 -13.39 -1.56 3.12
CA CYS A 94 -13.48 -0.58 4.20
C CYS A 94 -12.28 0.37 4.13
N LEU A 95 -12.55 1.67 4.07
CA LEU A 95 -11.55 2.73 4.08
C LEU A 95 -11.84 3.69 5.24
N THR A 96 -11.02 3.61 6.29
CA THR A 96 -11.13 4.43 7.50
C THR A 96 -9.91 5.33 7.67
N GLU A 97 -9.91 6.21 8.68
CA GLU A 97 -8.74 7.02 9.00
C GLU A 97 -7.52 6.17 9.41
N SER A 98 -7.74 5.00 9.97
CA SER A 98 -6.69 4.07 10.39
C SER A 98 -6.23 3.10 9.28
N THR A 99 -6.79 3.19 8.07
CA THR A 99 -6.44 2.30 6.95
C THR A 99 -5.15 2.76 6.27
N ILE A 100 -4.22 1.83 6.09
CA ILE A 100 -3.01 2.00 5.29
C ILE A 100 -3.12 1.09 4.07
N VAL A 101 -2.83 1.63 2.90
CA VAL A 101 -2.89 0.88 1.64
C VAL A 101 -1.54 0.96 0.94
N THR A 102 -0.94 -0.18 0.67
CA THR A 102 0.39 -0.28 0.06
C THR A 102 0.33 -1.11 -1.22
N LEU A 103 0.82 -0.56 -2.31
CA LEU A 103 1.00 -1.27 -3.56
C LEU A 103 2.37 -1.98 -3.57
N PHE A 104 2.36 -3.29 -3.73
CA PHE A 104 3.53 -4.11 -4.06
C PHE A 104 3.52 -4.33 -5.58
N ALA A 105 4.08 -3.36 -6.30
CA ALA A 105 4.07 -3.38 -7.76
C ALA A 105 5.05 -4.40 -8.32
N LYS A 106 4.75 -4.88 -9.53
CA LYS A 106 5.67 -5.65 -10.37
C LYS A 106 5.81 -4.97 -11.72
N SER A 107 6.95 -5.16 -12.38
CA SER A 107 7.16 -4.63 -13.72
C SER A 107 6.39 -5.45 -14.74
N ILE A 108 5.39 -4.83 -15.35
CA ILE A 108 4.65 -5.37 -16.51
C ILE A 108 4.96 -4.61 -17.79
N LEU A 109 5.56 -3.42 -17.66
CA LEU A 109 6.09 -2.59 -18.74
C LEU A 109 7.46 -2.06 -18.33
N ASP A 110 8.28 -1.70 -19.29
CA ASP A 110 9.54 -1.00 -19.04
C ASP A 110 9.31 0.51 -18.90
N ASN A 111 10.15 1.17 -18.09
CA ASN A 111 10.01 2.59 -17.75
C ASN A 111 8.57 2.94 -17.34
N GLN A 112 7.95 2.06 -16.57
CA GLN A 112 6.54 2.18 -16.24
C GLN A 112 6.24 3.33 -15.27
N SER A 113 5.13 4.01 -15.53
CA SER A 113 4.53 4.97 -14.60
C SER A 113 3.19 4.42 -14.12
N ILE A 114 2.99 4.45 -12.81
CA ILE A 114 1.84 3.83 -12.14
C ILE A 114 0.88 4.92 -11.65
N PHE A 115 -0.40 4.71 -11.88
CA PHE A 115 -1.47 5.61 -11.50
C PHE A 115 -2.54 4.85 -10.69
N VAL A 116 -3.10 5.53 -9.71
CA VAL A 116 -4.27 5.09 -8.96
C VAL A 116 -5.32 6.17 -9.01
N ASN A 117 -6.53 5.84 -9.46
CA ASN A 117 -7.64 6.77 -9.63
C ASN A 117 -7.26 8.06 -10.40
N GLY A 118 -6.39 7.92 -11.42
CA GLY A 118 -5.90 9.04 -12.23
C GLY A 118 -4.73 9.83 -11.61
N HIS A 119 -4.37 9.57 -10.37
CA HIS A 119 -3.22 10.21 -9.72
C HIS A 119 -1.93 9.43 -9.98
N LEU A 120 -0.88 10.14 -10.38
CA LEU A 120 0.45 9.54 -10.55
C LEU A 120 1.00 9.13 -9.19
N LEU A 121 1.25 7.83 -9.02
CA LEU A 121 1.81 7.26 -7.80
C LEU A 121 3.34 7.15 -7.89
N GLN A 122 3.84 6.64 -9.01
CA GLN A 122 5.26 6.46 -9.29
C GLN A 122 5.52 6.68 -10.78
N ALA A 123 6.67 7.26 -11.13
CA ALA A 123 7.01 7.58 -12.51
C ALA A 123 8.32 6.91 -12.95
N ASN A 124 8.36 6.50 -14.22
CA ASN A 124 9.57 6.04 -14.91
C ASN A 124 10.34 4.95 -14.15
N LEU A 125 9.62 3.97 -13.60
CA LEU A 125 10.25 2.83 -12.94
C LEU A 125 10.90 1.92 -14.00
N PRO A 126 12.19 1.64 -13.89
CA PRO A 126 12.87 0.72 -14.80
C PRO A 126 12.36 -0.70 -14.59
N GLN A 127 12.61 -1.57 -15.59
CA GLN A 127 12.33 -2.99 -15.44
C GLN A 127 13.10 -3.55 -14.24
N SER A 128 12.39 -4.21 -13.34
CA SER A 128 12.98 -4.84 -12.17
C SER A 128 12.08 -5.96 -11.67
N ASP A 129 12.67 -7.05 -11.18
CA ASP A 129 11.96 -8.12 -10.50
C ASP A 129 11.43 -7.70 -9.13
N LYS A 130 11.97 -6.61 -8.58
CA LYS A 130 11.61 -6.05 -7.27
C LYS A 130 11.42 -4.55 -7.40
N LEU A 131 10.19 -4.13 -7.61
CA LEU A 131 9.85 -2.72 -7.45
C LEU A 131 9.66 -2.39 -5.96
N PRO A 132 9.96 -1.14 -5.57
CA PRO A 132 9.68 -0.69 -4.21
C PRO A 132 8.18 -0.78 -3.94
N SER A 133 7.81 -1.17 -2.72
CA SER A 133 6.45 -1.01 -2.25
C SER A 133 6.16 0.48 -2.03
N VAL A 134 4.96 0.93 -2.39
CA VAL A 134 4.57 2.32 -2.31
C VAL A 134 3.26 2.45 -1.54
N GLU A 135 3.27 3.23 -0.47
CA GLU A 135 2.03 3.60 0.21
C GLU A 135 1.20 4.51 -0.69
N ILE A 136 -0.06 4.16 -0.88
CA ILE A 136 -0.98 4.95 -1.69
C ILE A 136 -1.60 6.01 -0.79
N PRO A 137 -1.44 7.32 -1.10
CA PRO A 137 -2.07 8.38 -0.33
C PRO A 137 -3.59 8.16 -0.22
N LYS A 138 -4.14 8.29 0.97
CA LYS A 138 -5.57 8.07 1.23
C LYS A 138 -6.46 8.95 0.34
N SER A 139 -6.01 10.17 0.05
CA SER A 139 -6.70 11.09 -0.86
C SER A 139 -6.83 10.60 -2.31
N TYR A 140 -6.07 9.56 -2.69
CA TYR A 140 -6.17 8.93 -4.02
C TYR A 140 -7.14 7.76 -4.04
N LEU A 141 -7.66 7.34 -2.87
CA LEU A 141 -8.42 6.10 -2.71
C LEU A 141 -9.92 6.38 -2.50
N ASN A 142 -10.71 5.43 -2.97
CA ASN A 142 -12.14 5.35 -2.70
C ASN A 142 -12.46 4.06 -1.93
N GLN A 143 -13.46 4.10 -1.07
CA GLN A 143 -14.09 2.88 -0.60
C GLN A 143 -14.82 2.23 -1.78
N GLY A 144 -14.68 0.94 -1.98
CA GLY A 144 -15.16 0.20 -3.14
C GLY A 144 -14.10 0.09 -4.23
N ILE A 145 -14.51 0.27 -5.47
CA ILE A 145 -13.66 0.08 -6.65
C ILE A 145 -12.67 1.23 -6.80
N ASN A 146 -11.40 0.87 -6.97
CA ASN A 146 -10.30 1.77 -7.31
C ASN A 146 -9.72 1.36 -8.66
N GLU A 147 -9.41 2.35 -9.48
CA GLU A 147 -8.84 2.16 -10.80
C GLU A 147 -7.32 2.19 -10.74
N PHE A 148 -6.71 1.18 -11.30
CA PHE A 148 -5.27 1.06 -11.53
C PHE A 148 -4.96 1.34 -12.99
N ALA A 149 -3.91 2.09 -13.27
CA ALA A 149 -3.38 2.22 -14.61
C ALA A 149 -1.84 2.23 -14.59
N VAL A 150 -1.25 1.69 -15.62
CA VAL A 150 0.17 1.74 -15.87
C VAL A 150 0.43 2.11 -17.31
N THR A 151 1.43 2.99 -17.52
CA THR A 151 1.93 3.36 -18.84
C THR A 151 3.40 3.00 -18.95
N GLY A 152 3.84 2.61 -20.12
CA GLY A 152 5.25 2.27 -20.33
C GLY A 152 5.47 1.67 -21.69
N GLN A 153 6.67 1.17 -21.90
CA GLN A 153 7.07 0.46 -23.10
C GLN A 153 6.88 -1.05 -22.88
N LYS A 154 6.53 -1.77 -23.94
CA LYS A 154 6.49 -3.25 -23.86
C LYS A 154 7.84 -3.77 -23.39
N LEU A 155 7.86 -4.70 -22.43
CA LEU A 155 9.07 -5.25 -21.91
C LEU A 155 9.92 -5.93 -22.99
N HIS A 156 11.21 -5.60 -22.98
CA HIS A 156 12.19 -6.28 -23.79
C HIS A 156 12.51 -7.66 -23.18
N ARG A 157 12.59 -8.68 -24.02
CA ARG A 157 12.96 -10.03 -23.62
C ARG A 157 14.33 -10.38 -24.16
N PRO A 158 15.32 -10.55 -23.31
CA PRO A 158 16.67 -10.87 -23.76
C PRO A 158 16.79 -12.28 -24.37
N ASN A 159 15.87 -13.19 -24.05
CA ASN A 159 15.88 -14.54 -24.62
C ASN A 159 14.49 -15.17 -24.71
N GLN A 160 14.36 -16.22 -25.50
CA GLN A 160 13.09 -16.88 -25.81
C GLN A 160 12.42 -17.60 -24.61
N TRP A 161 13.13 -17.75 -23.51
CA TRP A 161 12.63 -18.43 -22.30
C TRP A 161 12.06 -17.44 -21.27
N ASP A 162 12.29 -16.14 -21.47
CA ASP A 162 11.80 -15.11 -20.57
C ASP A 162 10.36 -14.74 -20.91
N PHE A 163 9.43 -15.24 -20.13
CA PHE A 163 8.04 -14.82 -20.23
C PHE A 163 7.83 -13.46 -19.58
N PRO A 164 7.07 -12.53 -20.20
CA PRO A 164 6.75 -11.28 -19.55
C PRO A 164 5.95 -11.55 -18.29
N ASN A 165 6.24 -10.78 -17.26
CA ASN A 165 5.37 -10.76 -16.12
C ASN A 165 4.02 -10.13 -16.53
N GLN A 166 2.93 -10.86 -16.29
CA GLN A 166 1.57 -10.42 -16.57
C GLN A 166 0.82 -10.02 -15.30
N ASP A 167 1.47 -10.13 -14.15
CA ASP A 167 0.92 -9.79 -12.85
C ASP A 167 1.41 -8.39 -12.45
N PRO A 168 0.55 -7.39 -12.34
CA PRO A 168 0.93 -6.03 -11.97
C PRO A 168 1.33 -5.89 -10.49
N GLY A 169 1.14 -6.94 -9.70
CA GLY A 169 1.35 -6.92 -8.26
C GLY A 169 0.06 -7.00 -7.47
N VAL A 170 0.14 -6.62 -6.21
CA VAL A 170 -0.95 -6.76 -5.24
C VAL A 170 -1.02 -5.52 -4.35
N VAL A 171 -2.22 -5.19 -3.90
CA VAL A 171 -2.48 -4.11 -2.96
C VAL A 171 -2.71 -4.70 -1.59
N GLN A 172 -1.87 -4.35 -0.62
CA GLN A 172 -2.07 -4.68 0.79
C GLN A 172 -2.89 -3.58 1.45
N ILE A 173 -3.91 -3.98 2.19
CA ILE A 173 -4.79 -3.11 2.96
C ILE A 173 -4.64 -3.51 4.42
N ILE A 174 -4.21 -2.58 5.27
CA ILE A 174 -3.99 -2.78 6.69
C ILE A 174 -4.95 -1.87 7.45
N HIS A 175 -5.76 -2.44 8.33
CA HIS A 175 -6.54 -1.69 9.30
C HIS A 175 -5.81 -1.70 10.64
N LYS A 176 -5.38 -0.52 11.09
CA LYS A 176 -4.77 -0.39 12.42
C LYS A 176 -5.85 -0.58 13.49
N ALA A 177 -5.51 -1.29 14.54
CA ALA A 177 -6.40 -1.44 15.69
C ALA A 177 -6.72 -0.08 16.31
N PRO A 178 -7.99 0.18 16.69
CA PRO A 178 -8.38 1.46 17.27
C PRO A 178 -7.83 1.68 18.68
N LYS A 179 -7.45 0.60 19.35
CA LYS A 179 -6.86 0.61 20.69
C LYS A 179 -5.59 -0.19 20.72
N ILE A 180 -4.60 0.38 21.37
CA ILE A 180 -3.31 -0.26 21.61
C ILE A 180 -3.35 -0.83 23.01
N THR A 181 -3.45 -2.15 23.14
CA THR A 181 -3.54 -2.84 24.43
C THR A 181 -2.39 -3.81 24.61
N ARG A 182 -1.99 -4.02 25.86
CA ARG A 182 -1.01 -5.02 26.24
C ARG A 182 -1.34 -5.61 27.62
N ASN A 183 -1.29 -6.93 27.74
CA ASN A 183 -1.38 -7.58 29.05
C ASN A 183 -0.18 -7.23 29.94
N LEU A 184 -0.43 -6.96 31.19
CA LEU A 184 0.64 -6.79 32.16
C LEU A 184 1.33 -8.12 32.45
N PHE A 185 2.67 -8.11 32.46
CA PHE A 185 3.49 -9.21 32.93
C PHE A 185 4.27 -8.75 34.16
N ASN A 186 4.08 -9.41 35.29
CA ASN A 186 4.64 -9.02 36.58
C ASN A 186 4.35 -7.55 36.96
N GLY A 187 3.21 -7.03 36.55
CA GLY A 187 2.83 -5.62 36.78
C GLY A 187 3.45 -4.61 35.83
N TYR A 188 4.14 -5.04 34.76
CA TYR A 188 4.83 -4.17 33.81
C TYR A 188 4.25 -4.28 32.42
N ALA A 189 4.21 -3.14 31.73
CA ALA A 189 4.11 -3.05 30.29
C ALA A 189 4.97 -1.88 29.79
N GLN A 190 5.40 -1.93 28.56
CA GLN A 190 6.25 -0.94 27.91
C GLN A 190 5.59 -0.42 26.65
N VAL A 191 5.71 0.87 26.41
CA VAL A 191 5.30 1.51 25.15
C VAL A 191 6.50 2.23 24.55
N LEU A 192 6.65 2.12 23.23
CA LEU A 192 7.63 2.84 22.44
C LEU A 192 6.88 3.89 21.61
N VAL A 193 7.24 5.15 21.82
CA VAL A 193 6.63 6.28 21.11
C VAL A 193 7.70 7.00 20.32
N ARG A 194 7.41 7.23 19.03
CA ARG A 194 8.21 8.08 18.17
C ARG A 194 7.60 9.47 18.16
N ILE A 195 8.36 10.49 18.54
CA ILE A 195 7.96 11.89 18.38
C ILE A 195 8.21 12.29 16.93
N THR A 196 7.16 12.75 16.25
CA THR A 196 7.20 13.10 14.83
C THR A 196 7.49 14.58 14.60
N ASP A 197 7.13 15.43 15.58
CA ASP A 197 7.43 16.84 15.60
C ASP A 197 7.63 17.31 17.05
N SER A 198 8.56 18.20 17.27
CA SER A 198 8.88 18.76 18.60
C SER A 198 8.32 20.16 18.83
N SER A 199 7.46 20.65 17.93
CA SER A 199 6.86 22.01 18.01
C SER A 199 5.77 22.12 19.09
N SER A 200 5.22 21.02 19.54
CA SER A 200 4.19 20.95 20.59
C SER A 200 4.42 19.76 21.51
N PRO A 201 3.90 19.79 22.75
CA PRO A 201 4.01 18.69 23.69
C PRO A 201 3.31 17.43 23.18
N THR A 202 3.84 16.28 23.58
CA THR A 202 3.22 14.98 23.32
C THR A 202 2.82 14.34 24.64
N THR A 203 1.55 13.97 24.80
CA THR A 203 1.04 13.30 25.99
C THR A 203 0.83 11.83 25.71
N ILE A 204 1.46 10.97 26.51
CA ILE A 204 1.24 9.53 26.51
C ILE A 204 0.31 9.20 27.67
N ARG A 205 -0.77 8.49 27.36
CA ARG A 205 -1.76 8.07 28.37
C ARG A 205 -1.83 6.55 28.43
N ALA A 206 -1.82 6.03 29.67
CA ALA A 206 -2.02 4.62 29.96
C ALA A 206 -3.29 4.45 30.82
N THR A 207 -4.17 3.51 30.45
CA THR A 207 -5.40 3.21 31.17
C THR A 207 -5.60 1.72 31.34
N ALA A 208 -6.11 1.29 32.48
CA ALA A 208 -6.55 -0.07 32.74
C ALA A 208 -7.87 -0.07 33.51
N GLU A 209 -8.66 -1.12 33.34
CA GLU A 209 -9.92 -1.26 34.08
C GLU A 209 -9.68 -1.31 35.59
N GLY A 210 -10.39 -0.49 36.34
CA GLY A 210 -10.28 -0.43 37.80
C GLY A 210 -9.06 0.30 38.33
N LEU A 211 -8.21 0.88 37.48
CA LEU A 211 -7.06 1.70 37.88
C LEU A 211 -7.19 3.15 37.38
N PRO A 212 -6.64 4.13 38.12
CA PRO A 212 -6.59 5.50 37.62
C PRO A 212 -5.72 5.58 36.36
N ALA A 213 -6.12 6.44 35.42
CA ALA A 213 -5.31 6.73 34.25
C ALA A 213 -3.98 7.42 34.68
N VAL A 214 -2.93 7.09 33.98
CA VAL A 214 -1.62 7.74 34.13
C VAL A 214 -1.26 8.45 32.83
N GLU A 215 -0.77 9.69 32.96
CA GLU A 215 -0.36 10.51 31.83
C GLU A 215 1.09 10.92 32.01
N LEU A 216 1.84 10.91 30.90
CA LEU A 216 3.21 11.39 30.81
C LEU A 216 3.27 12.42 29.69
N GLU A 217 3.57 13.66 30.03
CA GLU A 217 3.81 14.73 29.08
C GLU A 217 5.31 14.82 28.77
N ILE A 218 5.63 14.81 27.46
CA ILE A 218 6.99 14.98 26.96
C ILE A 218 7.07 16.39 26.38
N ASN A 219 7.81 17.23 27.08
CA ASN A 219 8.16 18.59 26.67
C ASN A 219 9.63 18.61 26.23
N LYS A 220 9.96 19.41 25.25
CA LYS A 220 11.35 19.71 24.89
C LYS A 220 11.75 21.06 25.40
#